data_093ad8e8f20dadb5e952725fcbe3a1bd
#
_entry.id   093ad8e8f20dadb5e952725fcbe3a1bd
#
_cell.length_a   1.000
_cell.length_b   1.000
_cell.length_c   1.000
_cell.angle_alpha   90.00
_cell.angle_beta   90.00
_cell.angle_gamma   90.00
#
_symmetry.space_group_name_H-M   'P 1'
#
loop_
_entity.id
_entity.type
_entity.pdbx_description
1 polymer ?
#
loop_
_entity_poly.entity_id
_entity_poly.type
_entity_poly.pdbx_seq_one_letter_code
_entity_poly.pdbx_strand_id
1 'polypeptide(L)'
;IIALSDKLSNMRAISRDFARDGEAMFLKFHQHDKRRHAWYYRSCAAGLRDELGETDAWRELDTLVEQVFDGVESLAPDDAALPHGDACAV
;
A
#
# COMPACT_ATOMS: atom_id res chain seq x y z
N ILE A 1 -11.69 -9.45 -4.18
CA ILE A 1 -12.25 -8.36 -4.98
C ILE A 1 -12.52 -7.14 -4.14
N ILE A 2 -13.21 -7.34 -3.03
CA ILE A 2 -13.44 -6.23 -2.10
C ILE A 2 -12.12 -5.67 -1.60
N ALA A 3 -11.18 -6.57 -1.29
CA ALA A 3 -9.88 -6.13 -0.83
C ALA A 3 -9.13 -5.30 -1.88
N LEU A 4 -9.21 -5.70 -3.15
CA LEU A 4 -8.56 -4.93 -4.21
C LEU A 4 -9.18 -3.56 -4.35
N SER A 5 -10.50 -3.47 -4.39
CA SER A 5 -11.19 -2.18 -4.49
C SER A 5 -10.85 -1.28 -3.32
N ASP A 6 -10.78 -1.85 -2.14
CA ASP A 6 -10.46 -1.11 -0.93
C ASP A 6 -9.04 -0.56 -0.97
N LYS A 7 -8.08 -1.40 -1.34
CA LYS A 7 -6.69 -0.96 -1.42
C LYS A 7 -6.48 0.04 -2.55
N LEU A 8 -7.17 -0.13 -3.66
CA LEU A 8 -7.08 0.81 -4.75
C LEU A 8 -7.63 2.18 -4.34
N SER A 9 -8.76 2.19 -3.65
CA SER A 9 -9.33 3.43 -3.12
C SER A 9 -8.35 4.11 -2.15
N ASN A 10 -7.75 3.33 -1.26
CA ASN A 10 -6.78 3.85 -0.31
C ASN A 10 -5.56 4.43 -1.02
N MET A 11 -5.05 3.73 -2.02
CA MET A 11 -3.87 4.21 -2.73
C MET A 11 -4.15 5.43 -3.59
N ARG A 12 -5.35 5.53 -4.14
CA ARG A 12 -5.73 6.75 -4.86
C ARG A 12 -5.72 7.96 -3.93
N ALA A 13 -6.25 7.79 -2.72
CA ALA A 13 -6.27 8.86 -1.74
C ALA A 13 -4.85 9.21 -1.29
N ILE A 14 -4.04 8.19 -1.01
CA ILE A 14 -2.66 8.40 -0.60
C ILE A 14 -1.88 9.12 -1.69
N SER A 15 -2.02 8.68 -2.94
CA SER A 15 -1.33 9.29 -4.06
C SER A 15 -1.70 10.77 -4.21
N ARG A 16 -2.98 11.08 -4.07
CA ARG A 16 -3.46 12.46 -4.16
C ARG A 16 -2.88 13.30 -3.02
N ASP A 17 -2.95 12.77 -1.81
CA ASP A 17 -2.46 13.52 -0.64
C ASP A 17 -0.94 13.67 -0.67
N PHE A 18 -0.24 12.65 -1.15
CA PHE A 18 1.20 12.71 -1.27
C PHE A 18 1.62 13.76 -2.30
N ALA A 19 0.90 13.85 -3.41
CA ALA A 19 1.19 14.86 -4.41
C ALA A 19 1.00 16.28 -3.87
N ARG A 20 0.06 16.44 -2.95
CA ARG A 20 -0.23 17.75 -2.35
C ARG A 20 0.72 18.08 -1.19
N ASP A 21 0.92 17.13 -0.29
CA ASP A 21 1.59 17.38 0.99
C ASP A 21 2.99 16.78 1.09
N GLY A 22 3.37 15.94 0.13
CA GLY A 22 4.63 15.23 0.21
C GLY A 22 4.65 14.27 1.37
N GLU A 23 5.84 14.05 1.91
CA GLU A 23 6.00 13.05 2.97
C GLU A 23 5.33 13.44 4.27
N ALA A 24 4.97 14.70 4.45
CA ALA A 24 4.28 15.13 5.64
C ALA A 24 2.92 14.44 5.80
N MET A 25 2.34 13.95 4.72
CA MET A 25 1.06 13.26 4.82
C MET A 25 1.14 12.00 5.69
N PHE A 26 2.33 11.37 5.77
CA PHE A 26 2.46 10.17 6.56
C PHE A 26 2.42 10.43 8.07
N LEU A 27 2.54 11.68 8.48
CA LEU A 27 2.41 12.04 9.88
C LEU A 27 0.97 11.89 10.40
N LYS A 28 0.01 11.77 9.49
CA LYS A 28 -1.39 11.58 9.84
C LYS A 28 -1.69 10.16 10.30
N PHE A 29 -0.82 9.22 9.98
CA PHE A 29 -1.04 7.83 10.33
C PHE A 29 -0.40 7.49 11.67
N HIS A 30 -0.91 6.46 12.32
CA HIS A 30 -0.26 5.92 13.51
C HIS A 30 1.18 5.52 13.20
N GLN A 31 1.36 4.86 12.08
CA GLN A 31 2.70 4.50 11.63
C GLN A 31 3.23 5.61 10.75
N HIS A 32 4.26 6.31 11.21
CA HIS A 32 4.85 7.43 10.50
C HIS A 32 5.95 7.01 9.53
N ASP A 33 6.45 5.77 9.65
CA ASP A 33 7.54 5.30 8.82
C ASP A 33 7.01 4.90 7.45
N LYS A 34 7.37 5.68 6.44
CA LYS A 34 6.94 5.44 5.07
C LYS A 34 7.35 4.05 4.57
N ARG A 35 8.47 3.53 5.05
CA ARG A 35 8.97 2.21 4.63
C ARG A 35 8.03 1.09 5.07
N ARG A 36 7.36 1.26 6.21
CA ARG A 36 6.39 0.27 6.69
C ARG A 36 5.13 0.30 5.85
N HIS A 37 4.72 1.46 5.42
CA HIS A 37 3.61 1.58 4.49
C HIS A 37 3.96 0.96 3.13
N ALA A 38 5.20 1.15 2.67
CA ALA A 38 5.66 0.54 1.44
C ALA A 38 5.57 -0.99 1.53
N TRP A 39 6.05 -1.55 2.63
CA TRP A 39 5.96 -2.98 2.86
C TRP A 39 4.51 -3.46 2.82
N TYR A 40 3.65 -2.76 3.53
CA TYR A 40 2.25 -3.13 3.64
C TYR A 40 1.56 -3.17 2.26
N TYR A 41 1.67 -2.08 1.52
CA TYR A 41 0.96 -2.00 0.24
C TYR A 41 1.60 -2.87 -0.84
N ARG A 42 2.91 -3.03 -0.82
CA ARG A 42 3.58 -3.95 -1.73
C ARG A 42 3.18 -5.39 -1.44
N SER A 43 3.06 -5.74 -0.18
CA SER A 43 2.61 -7.08 0.21
C SER A 43 1.17 -7.33 -0.21
N CYS A 44 0.32 -6.34 -0.03
CA CYS A 44 -1.08 -6.44 -0.47
C CYS A 44 -1.16 -6.61 -1.98
N ALA A 45 -0.39 -5.84 -2.73
CA ALA A 45 -0.40 -5.93 -4.18
C ALA A 45 0.07 -7.31 -4.65
N ALA A 46 1.13 -7.85 -4.03
CA ALA A 46 1.63 -9.17 -4.38
C ALA A 46 0.61 -10.26 -4.09
N GLY A 47 -0.03 -10.19 -2.93
CA GLY A 47 -1.05 -11.17 -2.56
C GLY A 47 -2.27 -11.12 -3.47
N LEU A 48 -2.70 -9.93 -3.83
CA LEU A 48 -3.84 -9.77 -4.72
C LEU A 48 -3.52 -10.20 -6.14
N ARG A 49 -2.28 -10.01 -6.58
CA ARG A 49 -1.85 -10.51 -7.87
C ARG A 49 -1.93 -12.04 -7.93
N ASP A 50 -1.47 -12.70 -6.87
CA ASP A 50 -1.52 -14.16 -6.81
C ASP A 50 -2.95 -14.68 -6.83
N GLU A 51 -3.85 -13.94 -6.20
CA GLU A 51 -5.24 -14.36 -6.03
C GLU A 51 -6.09 -14.03 -7.25
N LEU A 52 -5.92 -12.84 -7.81
CA LEU A 52 -6.81 -12.30 -8.83
C LEU A 52 -6.17 -12.12 -10.20
N GLY A 53 -4.85 -12.18 -10.27
CA GLY A 53 -4.13 -11.92 -11.50
C GLY A 53 -3.96 -10.44 -11.76
N GLU A 54 -3.39 -10.11 -12.92
CA GLU A 54 -3.06 -8.74 -13.27
C GLU A 54 -4.21 -8.10 -14.03
N THR A 55 -5.30 -7.86 -13.32
CA THR A 55 -6.44 -7.15 -13.90
C THR A 55 -6.09 -5.67 -14.06
N ASP A 56 -6.92 -4.93 -14.79
CA ASP A 56 -6.70 -3.50 -14.96
C ASP A 56 -6.69 -2.78 -13.61
N ALA A 57 -7.60 -3.16 -12.73
CA ALA A 57 -7.65 -2.56 -11.39
C ALA A 57 -6.38 -2.88 -10.60
N TRP A 58 -5.87 -4.11 -10.70
CA TRP A 58 -4.64 -4.47 -10.03
C TRP A 58 -3.46 -3.67 -10.58
N ARG A 59 -3.41 -3.50 -11.90
CA ARG A 59 -2.32 -2.72 -12.51
C ARG A 59 -2.34 -1.28 -12.06
N GLU A 60 -3.52 -0.71 -11.89
CA GLU A 60 -3.63 0.64 -11.35
C GLU A 60 -3.09 0.70 -9.92
N LEU A 61 -3.47 -0.28 -9.08
CA LEU A 61 -2.97 -0.36 -7.72
C LEU A 61 -1.44 -0.45 -7.71
N ASP A 62 -0.89 -1.35 -8.50
CA ASP A 62 0.55 -1.55 -8.56
C ASP A 62 1.26 -0.28 -9.01
N THR A 63 0.71 0.40 -10.01
CA THR A 63 1.28 1.65 -10.50
C THR A 63 1.30 2.73 -9.42
N LEU A 64 0.21 2.86 -8.67
CA LEU A 64 0.14 3.85 -7.61
C LEU A 64 1.13 3.54 -6.49
N VAL A 65 1.25 2.26 -6.13
CA VAL A 65 2.22 1.83 -5.12
C VAL A 65 3.64 2.17 -5.56
N GLU A 66 3.96 1.87 -6.81
CA GLU A 66 5.28 2.15 -7.36
C GLU A 66 5.57 3.66 -7.38
N GLN A 67 4.58 4.47 -7.72
CA GLN A 67 4.76 5.92 -7.78
C GLN A 67 4.97 6.54 -6.41
N VAL A 68 4.13 6.16 -5.45
CA VAL A 68 4.18 6.75 -4.11
C VAL A 68 5.41 6.30 -3.36
N PHE A 69 5.79 5.04 -3.52
CA PHE A 69 6.90 4.46 -2.76
C PHE A 69 8.16 4.28 -3.61
N ASP A 70 8.27 5.02 -4.70
CA ASP A 70 9.46 4.96 -5.56
C ASP A 70 10.71 5.26 -4.75
N GLY A 71 11.69 4.38 -4.84
CA GLY A 71 12.94 4.53 -4.10
C GLY A 71 12.83 4.24 -2.61
N VAL A 72 11.66 3.87 -2.12
CA VAL A 72 11.44 3.59 -0.70
C VAL A 72 11.68 2.12 -0.43
N GLU A 73 12.52 1.84 0.56
CA GLU A 73 12.81 0.49 0.99
C GLU A 73 11.63 -0.05 1.79
N SER A 74 11.29 -1.32 1.58
CA SER A 74 10.23 -1.97 2.36
C SER A 74 10.78 -2.38 3.73
N LEU A 75 10.01 -2.08 4.78
CA LEU A 75 10.40 -2.43 6.13
C LEU A 75 9.27 -3.21 6.80
N ALA A 76 9.50 -4.50 6.99
CA ALA A 76 8.52 -5.36 7.65
C ALA A 76 8.41 -5.01 9.14
N PRO A 77 7.26 -5.32 9.76
CA PRO A 77 7.10 -5.10 11.20
C PRO A 77 8.13 -5.88 12.02
N ASP A 78 8.57 -5.28 13.11
CA ASP A 78 9.61 -5.87 13.94
C ASP A 78 9.21 -7.19 14.58
N ASP A 79 7.97 -7.31 14.99
CA ASP A 79 7.50 -8.50 15.66
C ASP A 79 7.22 -9.63 14.69
N ALA A 80 7.54 -9.44 13.44
CA ALA A 80 7.32 -10.41 12.39
C ALA A 80 5.86 -10.87 12.34
N ALA A 81 4.99 -10.10 12.92
CA ALA A 81 3.58 -10.39 12.83
C ALA A 81 3.24 -10.32 11.35
N LEU A 82 3.04 -11.48 10.78
CA LEU A 82 2.71 -11.53 9.37
C LEU A 82 1.41 -10.80 9.14
N PRO A 83 1.28 -10.16 7.97
CA PRO A 83 -0.02 -9.62 7.63
C PRO A 83 -0.97 -10.78 7.54
N HIS A 84 -1.87 -10.85 8.47
CA HIS A 84 -2.99 -11.74 8.36
C HIS A 84 -4.09 -10.96 7.65
N GLY A 85 -5.25 -11.50 7.57
CA GLY A 85 -6.33 -10.87 6.84
C GLY A 85 -6.49 -9.39 7.16
N ASP A 86 -6.26 -9.03 8.40
CA ASP A 86 -6.41 -7.66 8.85
C ASP A 86 -5.43 -6.71 8.19
N ALA A 87 -4.23 -7.16 7.92
CA ALA A 87 -3.22 -6.31 7.33
C ALA A 87 -3.64 -5.77 5.98
N CYS A 88 -4.39 -6.54 5.23
CA CYS A 88 -4.89 -6.12 3.93
C CYS A 88 -6.30 -5.60 3.98
N ALA A 89 -6.91 -5.56 5.13
CA ALA A 89 -8.31 -5.17 5.30
C ALA A 89 -8.51 -3.78 5.84
N VAL A 90 -7.49 -3.05 6.05
CA VAL A 90 -7.58 -1.71 6.66
C VAL A 90 -8.46 -0.77 5.88
#